data_b21b3365f25a42417f8ddaac52cafc1d
#
_entry.id   b21b3365f25a42417f8ddaac52cafc1d
#
_cell.length_a   1.000
_cell.length_b   1.000
_cell.length_c   1.000
_cell.angle_alpha   90.00
_cell.angle_beta   90.00
_cell.angle_gamma   90.00
#
_symmetry.space_group_name_H-M   'P 1'
#
loop_
_entity.id
_entity.type
_entity.pdbx_description
1 polymer ?
#
loop_
_entity_poly.entity_id
_entity_poly.type
_entity_poly.pdbx_seq_one_letter_code
_entity_poly.pdbx_strand_id
1 'polypeptide(L)'
;MANRMIDAMKYWVLEANADGYRCDAADYVPFEFWKRAIDSLRAIPNRELVLFAEGARNNHFEAGFDLNFDWSFYNRTVDIFSNGMNAEYLYSQHIVTYGGVPEGREKVRFITNHDQCAWDGTAIDIYGSLDASLAAFAATLFNPGVPLIYSGQEIGWNLQIPFFSNSLINWNYGQTTLNTYKKLMNAYVNNEEFKLGTLNNYSSSDIICINRSFADNSAWCIVNTRNANSSFNLPLELQNFSGINLLDGSSFVVNGNSISLNPFEILVFK
;
A
#
# COMPACT_ATOMS: atom_id res chain seq x y z
N MET A 1 -17.90 -29.57 -11.43
CA MET A 1 -16.60 -28.96 -11.07
C MET A 1 -16.78 -27.92 -9.95
N ALA A 2 -17.60 -26.90 -10.10
CA ALA A 2 -17.79 -25.82 -9.12
C ALA A 2 -18.08 -26.29 -7.67
N ASN A 3 -19.02 -27.20 -7.45
CA ASN A 3 -19.34 -27.69 -6.10
C ASN A 3 -18.14 -28.37 -5.43
N ARG A 4 -17.37 -29.19 -6.15
CA ARG A 4 -16.15 -29.82 -5.60
C ARG A 4 -15.08 -28.81 -5.21
N MET A 5 -14.94 -27.71 -5.96
CA MET A 5 -14.02 -26.63 -5.60
C MET A 5 -14.49 -25.91 -4.31
N ILE A 6 -15.78 -25.62 -4.21
CA ILE A 6 -16.37 -25.04 -2.99
C ILE A 6 -16.18 -25.95 -1.79
N ASP A 7 -16.41 -27.26 -1.96
CA ASP A 7 -16.20 -28.26 -0.89
C ASP A 7 -14.72 -28.30 -0.47
N ALA A 8 -13.78 -28.22 -1.43
CA ALA A 8 -12.35 -28.14 -1.13
C ALA A 8 -11.98 -26.85 -0.37
N MET A 9 -12.53 -25.71 -0.76
CA MET A 9 -12.34 -24.45 -0.02
C MET A 9 -12.87 -24.58 1.41
N LYS A 10 -14.08 -25.13 1.61
CA LYS A 10 -14.61 -25.38 2.96
C LYS A 10 -13.72 -26.31 3.78
N TYR A 11 -13.16 -27.34 3.17
CA TYR A 11 -12.25 -28.29 3.83
C TYR A 11 -11.07 -27.57 4.48
N TRP A 12 -10.40 -26.68 3.77
CA TRP A 12 -9.24 -25.96 4.31
C TRP A 12 -9.62 -25.01 5.46
N VAL A 13 -10.83 -24.42 5.44
CA VAL A 13 -11.33 -23.60 6.55
C VAL A 13 -11.66 -24.48 7.76
N LEU A 14 -12.32 -25.62 7.56
CA LEU A 14 -12.84 -26.45 8.63
C LEU A 14 -11.76 -27.36 9.24
N GLU A 15 -10.92 -27.98 8.40
CA GLU A 15 -9.96 -29.00 8.82
C GLU A 15 -8.56 -28.42 9.06
N ALA A 16 -8.14 -27.44 8.25
CA ALA A 16 -6.83 -26.81 8.38
C ALA A 16 -6.87 -25.46 9.11
N ASN A 17 -8.05 -25.00 9.51
CA ASN A 17 -8.25 -23.76 10.24
C ASN A 17 -7.75 -22.51 9.48
N ALA A 18 -7.90 -22.48 8.15
CA ALA A 18 -7.55 -21.32 7.36
C ALA A 18 -8.48 -20.14 7.66
N ASP A 19 -7.90 -18.94 7.81
CA ASP A 19 -8.64 -17.70 8.12
C ASP A 19 -9.14 -16.96 6.87
N GLY A 20 -8.96 -17.54 5.69
CA GLY A 20 -9.43 -16.96 4.44
C GLY A 20 -8.64 -17.43 3.23
N TYR A 21 -8.76 -16.66 2.13
CA TYR A 21 -8.15 -16.99 0.84
C TYR A 21 -7.65 -15.76 0.11
N ARG A 22 -6.49 -15.88 -0.51
CA ARG A 22 -6.14 -15.12 -1.70
C ARG A 22 -6.49 -15.99 -2.90
N CYS A 23 -7.41 -15.51 -3.73
CA CYS A 23 -7.89 -16.22 -4.92
C CYS A 23 -7.13 -15.74 -6.15
N ASP A 24 -6.36 -16.66 -6.71
CA ASP A 24 -5.54 -16.45 -7.90
C ASP A 24 -6.39 -16.15 -9.13
N ALA A 25 -5.90 -15.26 -10.00
CA ALA A 25 -6.47 -14.93 -11.29
C ALA A 25 -8.01 -14.71 -11.26
N ALA A 26 -8.50 -14.04 -10.22
CA ALA A 26 -9.94 -13.91 -9.96
C ALA A 26 -10.71 -13.21 -11.07
N ASP A 27 -10.06 -12.33 -11.83
CA ASP A 27 -10.64 -11.67 -13.02
C ASP A 27 -11.05 -12.66 -14.14
N TYR A 28 -10.45 -13.86 -14.17
CA TYR A 28 -10.70 -14.87 -15.21
C TYR A 28 -11.68 -15.95 -14.78
N VAL A 29 -12.17 -15.90 -13.55
CA VAL A 29 -13.17 -16.85 -13.02
C VAL A 29 -14.54 -16.18 -13.02
N PRO A 30 -15.61 -16.88 -13.46
CA PRO A 30 -16.96 -16.31 -13.54
C PRO A 30 -17.45 -15.74 -12.20
N PHE A 31 -18.12 -14.60 -12.26
CA PHE A 31 -18.74 -13.93 -11.10
C PHE A 31 -19.66 -14.84 -10.30
N GLU A 32 -20.50 -15.62 -10.98
CA GLU A 32 -21.48 -16.54 -10.35
C GLU A 32 -20.80 -17.65 -9.56
N PHE A 33 -19.57 -18.07 -9.97
CA PHE A 33 -18.79 -19.01 -9.18
C PHE A 33 -18.33 -18.34 -7.87
N TRP A 34 -17.73 -17.14 -7.97
CA TRP A 34 -17.27 -16.42 -6.79
C TRP A 34 -18.41 -16.13 -5.81
N LYS A 35 -19.54 -15.63 -6.31
CA LYS A 35 -20.73 -15.37 -5.48
C LYS A 35 -21.15 -16.60 -4.69
N ARG A 36 -21.30 -17.74 -5.35
CA ARG A 36 -21.67 -19.01 -4.70
C ARG A 36 -20.61 -19.53 -3.73
N ALA A 37 -19.36 -19.44 -4.11
CA ALA A 37 -18.25 -19.90 -3.27
C ALA A 37 -18.16 -19.07 -1.98
N ILE A 38 -18.18 -17.76 -2.12
CA ILE A 38 -18.09 -16.83 -0.99
C ILE A 38 -19.32 -16.94 -0.08
N ASP A 39 -20.53 -16.98 -0.61
CA ASP A 39 -21.74 -17.21 0.18
C ASP A 39 -21.65 -18.52 0.99
N SER A 40 -21.11 -19.58 0.36
CA SER A 40 -20.91 -20.86 1.03
C SER A 40 -19.85 -20.83 2.13
N LEU A 41 -18.79 -20.04 1.96
CA LEU A 41 -17.73 -19.85 2.96
C LEU A 41 -18.21 -18.98 4.13
N ARG A 42 -18.91 -17.88 3.84
CA ARG A 42 -19.50 -16.99 4.85
C ARG A 42 -20.58 -17.67 5.69
N ALA A 43 -21.22 -18.72 5.16
CA ALA A 43 -22.20 -19.52 5.89
C ALA A 43 -21.56 -20.50 6.91
N ILE A 44 -20.23 -20.62 6.98
CA ILE A 44 -19.56 -21.45 7.98
C ILE A 44 -19.70 -20.79 9.36
N PRO A 45 -20.31 -21.46 10.35
CA PRO A 45 -20.57 -20.87 11.66
C PRO A 45 -19.27 -20.53 12.42
N ASN A 46 -19.26 -19.38 13.12
CA ASN A 46 -18.16 -18.93 13.98
C ASN A 46 -16.82 -18.77 13.23
N ARG A 47 -16.89 -18.38 11.95
CA ARG A 47 -15.71 -18.07 11.12
C ARG A 47 -15.88 -16.70 10.48
N GLU A 48 -14.92 -15.83 10.76
CA GLU A 48 -14.70 -14.58 10.03
C GLU A 48 -13.53 -14.81 9.08
N LEU A 49 -13.80 -14.72 7.78
CA LEU A 49 -12.80 -15.04 6.76
C LEU A 49 -12.40 -13.77 6.01
N VAL A 50 -11.11 -13.60 5.75
CA VAL A 50 -10.59 -12.58 4.84
C VAL A 50 -10.53 -13.16 3.43
N LEU A 51 -11.22 -12.52 2.49
CA LEU A 51 -11.30 -12.98 1.10
C LEU A 51 -10.71 -11.93 0.17
N PHE A 52 -9.58 -12.27 -0.43
CA PHE A 52 -8.78 -11.39 -1.26
C PHE A 52 -8.73 -11.90 -2.70
N ALA A 53 -9.21 -11.08 -3.65
CA ALA A 53 -9.17 -11.39 -5.07
C ALA A 53 -7.90 -10.87 -5.73
N GLU A 54 -7.16 -11.72 -6.42
CA GLU A 54 -6.19 -11.27 -7.38
C GLU A 54 -6.89 -10.78 -8.64
N GLY A 55 -7.05 -9.48 -8.73
CA GLY A 55 -7.74 -8.80 -9.82
C GLY A 55 -8.10 -7.38 -9.40
N ALA A 56 -8.66 -6.60 -10.31
CA ALA A 56 -8.97 -5.20 -10.06
C ALA A 56 -10.45 -4.84 -10.25
N ARG A 57 -11.28 -5.77 -10.71
CA ARG A 57 -12.68 -5.52 -11.04
C ARG A 57 -13.51 -5.24 -9.78
N ASN A 58 -14.33 -4.20 -9.81
CA ASN A 58 -15.19 -3.85 -8.67
C ASN A 58 -16.27 -4.88 -8.38
N ASN A 59 -16.69 -5.70 -9.37
CA ASN A 59 -17.65 -6.79 -9.15
C ASN A 59 -17.14 -7.91 -8.22
N HIS A 60 -15.83 -7.95 -7.91
CA HIS A 60 -15.30 -8.80 -6.85
C HIS A 60 -15.95 -8.48 -5.50
N PHE A 61 -16.16 -7.20 -5.20
CA PHE A 61 -16.83 -6.75 -3.98
C PHE A 61 -18.31 -7.17 -3.96
N GLU A 62 -19.02 -7.11 -5.11
CA GLU A 62 -20.38 -7.60 -5.25
C GLU A 62 -20.46 -9.12 -5.05
N ALA A 63 -19.44 -9.87 -5.46
CA ALA A 63 -19.33 -11.30 -5.19
C ALA A 63 -19.06 -11.62 -3.72
N GLY A 64 -18.61 -10.63 -2.91
CA GLY A 64 -18.40 -10.76 -1.47
C GLY A 64 -16.93 -10.78 -1.03
N PHE A 65 -15.96 -10.52 -1.91
CA PHE A 65 -14.58 -10.33 -1.52
C PHE A 65 -14.42 -9.08 -0.63
N ASP A 66 -13.50 -9.13 0.32
CA ASP A 66 -13.16 -8.01 1.19
C ASP A 66 -12.13 -7.09 0.54
N LEU A 67 -11.20 -7.70 -0.22
CA LEU A 67 -10.04 -7.07 -0.79
C LEU A 67 -9.86 -7.43 -2.26
N ASN A 68 -9.35 -6.50 -3.05
CA ASN A 68 -8.73 -6.80 -4.35
C ASN A 68 -7.55 -5.85 -4.61
N PHE A 69 -6.77 -6.10 -5.68
CA PHE A 69 -5.58 -5.30 -6.00
C PHE A 69 -5.91 -3.92 -6.59
N ASP A 70 -5.05 -2.93 -6.28
CA ASP A 70 -5.04 -1.60 -6.91
C ASP A 70 -3.88 -1.48 -7.92
N TRP A 71 -3.97 -2.19 -9.04
CA TRP A 71 -2.98 -2.14 -10.12
C TRP A 71 -2.83 -0.73 -10.71
N SER A 72 -3.92 0.03 -10.78
CA SER A 72 -3.89 1.39 -11.31
C SER A 72 -3.10 2.33 -10.41
N PHE A 73 -3.21 2.18 -9.10
CA PHE A 73 -2.42 2.95 -8.14
C PHE A 73 -0.93 2.56 -8.20
N TYR A 74 -0.63 1.26 -8.30
CA TYR A 74 0.73 0.77 -8.50
C TYR A 74 1.36 1.39 -9.76
N ASN A 75 0.69 1.31 -10.91
CA ASN A 75 1.19 1.88 -12.17
C ASN A 75 1.43 3.39 -12.04
N ARG A 76 0.51 4.11 -11.37
CA ARG A 76 0.65 5.54 -11.12
C ARG A 76 1.85 5.85 -10.22
N THR A 77 2.10 5.03 -9.21
CA THR A 77 3.27 5.18 -8.34
C THR A 77 4.57 5.00 -9.14
N VAL A 78 4.64 3.98 -10.00
CA VAL A 78 5.78 3.79 -10.92
C VAL A 78 5.95 5.00 -11.84
N ASP A 79 4.88 5.49 -12.48
CA ASP A 79 4.94 6.65 -13.36
C ASP A 79 5.49 7.90 -12.65
N ILE A 80 5.10 8.13 -11.41
CA ILE A 80 5.53 9.30 -10.64
C ILE A 80 7.00 9.21 -10.25
N PHE A 81 7.42 8.10 -9.67
CA PHE A 81 8.75 7.97 -9.10
C PHE A 81 9.83 7.61 -10.13
N SER A 82 9.48 6.83 -11.15
CA SER A 82 10.44 6.35 -12.16
C SER A 82 10.42 7.18 -13.44
N ASN A 83 9.25 7.70 -13.83
CA ASN A 83 9.06 8.43 -15.10
C ASN A 83 8.87 9.94 -14.90
N GLY A 84 8.90 10.45 -13.66
CA GLY A 84 8.82 11.88 -13.35
C GLY A 84 7.43 12.50 -13.59
N MET A 85 6.36 11.69 -13.60
CA MET A 85 5.00 12.20 -13.72
C MET A 85 4.64 13.10 -12.52
N ASN A 86 3.72 14.04 -12.72
CA ASN A 86 3.21 14.94 -11.68
C ASN A 86 2.62 14.13 -10.50
N ALA A 87 3.09 14.39 -9.28
CA ALA A 87 2.73 13.64 -8.08
C ALA A 87 1.25 13.82 -7.65
N GLU A 88 0.59 14.92 -8.06
CA GLU A 88 -0.85 15.13 -7.81
C GLU A 88 -1.73 14.03 -8.42
N TYR A 89 -1.23 13.37 -9.48
CA TYR A 89 -1.97 12.27 -10.12
C TYR A 89 -2.13 11.03 -9.24
N LEU A 90 -1.35 10.89 -8.17
CA LEU A 90 -1.56 9.80 -7.22
C LEU A 90 -2.91 9.95 -6.49
N TYR A 91 -3.23 11.16 -6.05
CA TYR A 91 -4.53 11.47 -5.44
C TYR A 91 -5.68 11.32 -6.45
N SER A 92 -5.51 11.83 -7.66
CA SER A 92 -6.52 11.68 -8.72
C SER A 92 -6.80 10.20 -9.00
N GLN A 93 -5.76 9.36 -9.03
CA GLN A 93 -5.91 7.92 -9.19
C GLN A 93 -6.65 7.28 -8.00
N HIS A 94 -6.35 7.72 -6.77
CA HIS A 94 -7.08 7.25 -5.59
C HIS A 94 -8.57 7.53 -5.70
N ILE A 95 -8.97 8.75 -6.05
CA ILE A 95 -10.38 9.13 -6.22
C ILE A 95 -11.08 8.26 -7.27
N VAL A 96 -10.44 8.06 -8.42
CA VAL A 96 -10.99 7.20 -9.49
C VAL A 96 -11.18 5.76 -9.01
N THR A 97 -10.18 5.19 -8.35
CA THR A 97 -10.23 3.82 -7.85
C THR A 97 -11.31 3.64 -6.80
N TYR A 98 -11.34 4.51 -5.78
CA TYR A 98 -12.28 4.38 -4.67
C TYR A 98 -13.70 4.83 -4.99
N GLY A 99 -13.93 5.53 -6.09
CA GLY A 99 -15.27 5.85 -6.57
C GLY A 99 -16.16 4.62 -6.85
N GLY A 100 -15.56 3.43 -7.01
CA GLY A 100 -16.27 2.17 -7.22
C GLY A 100 -16.06 1.13 -6.11
N VAL A 101 -15.43 1.50 -4.99
CA VAL A 101 -15.19 0.59 -3.84
C VAL A 101 -16.31 0.80 -2.81
N PRO A 102 -17.10 -0.23 -2.45
CA PRO A 102 -18.14 -0.11 -1.43
C PRO A 102 -17.52 0.15 -0.05
N GLU A 103 -18.31 0.78 0.83
CA GLU A 103 -17.93 0.98 2.23
C GLU A 103 -17.58 -0.35 2.91
N GLY A 104 -16.52 -0.35 3.71
CA GLY A 104 -15.99 -1.54 4.39
C GLY A 104 -15.23 -2.51 3.48
N ARG A 105 -14.97 -2.15 2.23
CA ARG A 105 -14.10 -2.89 1.30
C ARG A 105 -12.85 -2.08 0.99
N GLU A 106 -11.74 -2.77 0.72
CA GLU A 106 -10.46 -2.12 0.56
C GLU A 106 -9.69 -2.61 -0.67
N LYS A 107 -8.80 -1.75 -1.15
CA LYS A 107 -7.81 -2.07 -2.17
C LYS A 107 -6.49 -2.46 -1.52
N VAL A 108 -5.86 -3.53 -1.99
CA VAL A 108 -4.47 -3.86 -1.62
C VAL A 108 -3.51 -3.06 -2.46
N ARG A 109 -2.65 -2.30 -1.81
CA ARG A 109 -1.65 -1.42 -2.43
C ARG A 109 -0.24 -1.89 -2.15
N PHE A 110 0.61 -1.80 -3.15
CA PHE A 110 1.97 -2.34 -3.13
C PHE A 110 2.89 -1.53 -4.04
N ILE A 111 4.18 -1.66 -3.83
CA ILE A 111 5.21 -1.14 -4.74
C ILE A 111 5.86 -2.26 -5.56
N THR A 112 5.73 -3.49 -5.13
CA THR A 112 6.07 -4.73 -5.83
C THR A 112 5.30 -5.89 -5.23
N ASN A 113 5.22 -7.00 -5.94
CA ASN A 113 4.69 -8.29 -5.49
C ASN A 113 5.47 -9.42 -6.14
N HIS A 114 5.03 -10.67 -5.96
CA HIS A 114 5.72 -11.83 -6.52
C HIS A 114 5.78 -11.81 -8.06
N ASP A 115 4.74 -11.32 -8.74
CA ASP A 115 4.72 -11.21 -10.21
C ASP A 115 5.67 -10.11 -10.69
N GLN A 116 5.54 -8.88 -10.14
CA GLN A 116 6.42 -7.77 -10.52
C GLN A 116 7.88 -8.12 -10.25
N CYS A 117 8.18 -8.69 -9.08
CA CYS A 117 9.54 -9.08 -8.76
C CYS A 117 10.09 -10.15 -9.72
N ALA A 118 9.24 -11.09 -10.15
CA ALA A 118 9.66 -12.15 -11.06
C ALA A 118 9.84 -11.69 -12.51
N TRP A 119 9.01 -10.76 -13.00
CA TRP A 119 9.00 -10.33 -14.40
C TRP A 119 9.72 -9.01 -14.65
N ASP A 120 9.52 -8.01 -13.77
CA ASP A 120 9.95 -6.63 -13.99
C ASP A 120 11.21 -6.28 -13.18
N GLY A 121 11.51 -7.02 -12.11
CA GLY A 121 12.64 -6.79 -11.22
C GLY A 121 12.22 -6.49 -9.78
N THR A 122 13.22 -6.26 -8.92
CA THR A 122 13.01 -5.88 -7.53
C THR A 122 12.38 -4.47 -7.43
N ALA A 123 11.89 -4.09 -6.25
CA ALA A 123 11.43 -2.72 -6.04
C ALA A 123 12.54 -1.69 -6.36
N ILE A 124 13.81 -2.03 -6.11
CA ILE A 124 14.93 -1.16 -6.45
C ILE A 124 15.09 -0.98 -7.96
N ASP A 125 14.93 -2.07 -8.72
CA ASP A 125 14.98 -2.02 -10.20
C ASP A 125 13.82 -1.21 -10.77
N ILE A 126 12.61 -1.44 -10.27
CA ILE A 126 11.37 -0.78 -10.72
C ILE A 126 11.43 0.75 -10.46
N TYR A 127 11.92 1.17 -9.29
CA TYR A 127 11.96 2.59 -8.90
C TYR A 127 13.33 3.25 -9.13
N GLY A 128 14.33 2.52 -9.62
CA GLY A 128 15.64 3.02 -10.00
C GLY A 128 16.62 3.25 -8.85
N SER A 129 16.18 3.19 -7.60
CA SER A 129 17.07 3.26 -6.42
C SER A 129 16.35 2.76 -5.16
N LEU A 130 17.15 2.44 -4.12
CA LEU A 130 16.61 2.09 -2.81
C LEU A 130 15.81 3.26 -2.20
N ASP A 131 16.32 4.48 -2.26
CA ASP A 131 15.67 5.66 -1.70
C ASP A 131 14.35 5.96 -2.40
N ALA A 132 14.31 5.86 -3.73
CA ALA A 132 13.08 6.00 -4.51
C ALA A 132 12.05 4.92 -4.13
N SER A 133 12.48 3.67 -3.96
CA SER A 133 11.59 2.58 -3.54
C SER A 133 11.02 2.77 -2.13
N LEU A 134 11.83 3.29 -1.19
CA LEU A 134 11.39 3.64 0.17
C LEU A 134 10.38 4.79 0.15
N ALA A 135 10.64 5.83 -0.66
CA ALA A 135 9.73 6.97 -0.82
C ALA A 135 8.40 6.54 -1.47
N ALA A 136 8.46 5.68 -2.50
CA ALA A 136 7.28 5.09 -3.13
C ALA A 136 6.48 4.21 -2.15
N PHE A 137 7.19 3.44 -1.30
CA PHE A 137 6.53 2.65 -0.25
C PHE A 137 5.84 3.54 0.78
N ALA A 138 6.49 4.61 1.27
CA ALA A 138 5.87 5.54 2.21
C ALA A 138 4.64 6.22 1.59
N ALA A 139 4.73 6.70 0.34
CA ALA A 139 3.59 7.26 -0.39
C ALA A 139 2.43 6.27 -0.51
N THR A 140 2.74 4.98 -0.72
CA THR A 140 1.73 3.92 -0.82
C THR A 140 1.14 3.58 0.54
N LEU A 141 1.98 3.44 1.58
CA LEU A 141 1.60 3.04 2.93
C LEU A 141 0.63 4.01 3.60
N PHE A 142 0.88 5.32 3.47
CA PHE A 142 0.09 6.35 4.16
C PHE A 142 -1.14 6.83 3.39
N ASN A 143 -1.29 6.44 2.11
CA ASN A 143 -2.55 6.57 1.39
C ASN A 143 -3.57 5.51 1.86
N PRO A 144 -4.90 5.75 1.70
CA PRO A 144 -5.90 4.73 2.01
C PRO A 144 -5.66 3.42 1.27
N GLY A 145 -6.01 2.29 1.89
CA GLY A 145 -5.83 0.94 1.36
C GLY A 145 -5.07 0.04 2.33
N VAL A 146 -5.00 -1.24 2.00
CA VAL A 146 -4.26 -2.24 2.78
C VAL A 146 -2.87 -2.42 2.17
N PRO A 147 -1.79 -2.07 2.88
CA PRO A 147 -0.44 -2.20 2.35
C PRO A 147 -0.01 -3.67 2.25
N LEU A 148 0.66 -4.01 1.15
CA LEU A 148 1.32 -5.29 0.94
C LEU A 148 2.82 -5.09 0.84
N ILE A 149 3.58 -5.90 1.58
CA ILE A 149 5.04 -5.99 1.49
C ILE A 149 5.39 -7.38 0.95
N TYR A 150 6.13 -7.41 -0.16
CA TYR A 150 6.63 -8.67 -0.71
C TYR A 150 7.95 -9.07 -0.05
N SER A 151 8.17 -10.37 0.11
CA SER A 151 9.34 -10.94 0.77
C SER A 151 10.66 -10.41 0.19
N GLY A 152 11.52 -9.89 1.07
CA GLY A 152 12.81 -9.30 0.72
C GLY A 152 12.76 -7.80 0.41
N GLN A 153 11.60 -7.24 0.11
CA GLN A 153 11.43 -5.80 -0.11
C GLN A 153 11.87 -5.02 1.14
N GLU A 154 11.49 -5.47 2.33
CA GLU A 154 11.77 -4.84 3.62
C GLU A 154 13.25 -4.77 3.99
N ILE A 155 14.08 -5.62 3.39
CA ILE A 155 15.54 -5.58 3.55
C ILE A 155 16.25 -4.94 2.36
N GLY A 156 15.51 -4.44 1.37
CA GLY A 156 16.07 -3.92 0.13
C GLY A 156 16.81 -5.00 -0.67
N TRP A 157 16.28 -6.23 -0.69
CA TRP A 157 16.86 -7.32 -1.46
C TRP A 157 16.90 -6.95 -2.94
N ASN A 158 18.08 -7.00 -3.54
CA ASN A 158 18.34 -6.48 -4.88
C ASN A 158 18.51 -7.57 -5.94
N LEU A 159 18.17 -8.81 -5.63
CA LEU A 159 18.15 -9.88 -6.59
C LEU A 159 16.73 -10.31 -6.89
N GLN A 160 16.42 -10.40 -8.16
CA GLN A 160 15.12 -10.87 -8.65
C GLN A 160 14.81 -12.26 -8.13
N ILE A 161 13.55 -12.53 -7.80
CA ILE A 161 13.07 -13.82 -7.30
C ILE A 161 12.20 -14.44 -8.40
N PRO A 162 12.77 -15.23 -9.31
CA PRO A 162 12.03 -15.85 -10.39
C PRO A 162 11.18 -17.04 -9.90
N PHE A 163 10.06 -17.32 -10.59
CA PHE A 163 9.10 -18.34 -10.19
C PHE A 163 9.65 -19.77 -10.18
N PHE A 164 10.50 -20.09 -11.14
CA PHE A 164 10.88 -21.48 -11.42
C PHE A 164 12.31 -21.81 -11.01
N SER A 165 12.86 -21.07 -10.08
CA SER A 165 14.19 -21.32 -9.52
C SER A 165 14.17 -21.30 -8.00
N ASN A 166 15.15 -21.98 -7.42
CA ASN A 166 15.37 -21.92 -5.97
C ASN A 166 16.19 -20.66 -5.62
N SER A 167 15.50 -19.55 -5.38
CA SER A 167 16.11 -18.27 -5.06
C SER A 167 16.04 -18.03 -3.55
N LEU A 168 17.21 -18.04 -2.91
CA LEU A 168 17.32 -17.81 -1.48
C LEU A 168 17.48 -16.31 -1.18
N ILE A 169 16.68 -15.81 -0.26
CA ILE A 169 16.82 -14.46 0.29
C ILE A 169 17.80 -14.52 1.46
N ASN A 170 18.83 -13.69 1.42
CA ASN A 170 19.72 -13.51 2.56
C ASN A 170 19.10 -12.49 3.55
N TRP A 171 18.41 -12.96 4.56
CA TRP A 171 17.73 -12.15 5.56
C TRP A 171 18.65 -11.31 6.46
N ASN A 172 19.97 -11.51 6.40
CA ASN A 172 20.95 -10.64 7.06
C ASN A 172 21.35 -9.44 6.19
N TYR A 173 20.88 -9.36 4.95
CA TYR A 173 21.08 -8.24 4.06
C TYR A 173 20.28 -7.02 4.52
N GLY A 174 20.79 -5.81 4.29
CA GLY A 174 20.01 -4.57 4.37
C GLY A 174 19.35 -4.24 5.72
N GLN A 175 20.01 -4.49 6.84
CA GLN A 175 19.45 -4.23 8.18
C GLN A 175 19.05 -2.76 8.41
N THR A 176 19.71 -1.81 7.76
CA THR A 176 19.34 -0.39 7.79
C THR A 176 17.98 -0.18 7.11
N THR A 177 17.76 -0.82 5.96
CA THR A 177 16.48 -0.77 5.23
C THR A 177 15.37 -1.39 6.06
N LEU A 178 15.61 -2.55 6.68
CA LEU A 178 14.66 -3.18 7.60
C LEU A 178 14.25 -2.25 8.74
N ASN A 179 15.21 -1.52 9.31
CA ASN A 179 14.91 -0.56 10.37
C ASN A 179 14.04 0.61 9.85
N THR A 180 14.26 1.06 8.63
CA THR A 180 13.39 2.07 7.99
C THR A 180 11.97 1.54 7.78
N TYR A 181 11.82 0.32 7.25
CA TYR A 181 10.50 -0.32 7.13
C TYR A 181 9.80 -0.47 8.48
N LYS A 182 10.53 -0.88 9.52
CA LYS A 182 9.97 -0.97 10.89
C LYS A 182 9.46 0.37 11.40
N LYS A 183 10.20 1.46 11.18
CA LYS A 183 9.77 2.81 11.58
C LYS A 183 8.50 3.24 10.83
N LEU A 184 8.46 3.07 9.50
CA LEU A 184 7.30 3.38 8.67
C LEU A 184 6.07 2.56 9.09
N MET A 185 6.23 1.24 9.26
CA MET A 185 5.16 0.36 9.69
C MET A 185 4.68 0.66 11.12
N ASN A 186 5.58 0.99 12.04
CA ASN A 186 5.20 1.40 13.39
C ASN A 186 4.40 2.71 13.38
N ALA A 187 4.80 3.68 12.54
CA ALA A 187 4.03 4.91 12.36
C ALA A 187 2.62 4.61 11.81
N TYR A 188 2.50 3.69 10.86
CA TYR A 188 1.21 3.28 10.30
C TYR A 188 0.33 2.52 11.31
N VAL A 189 0.89 1.49 11.96
CA VAL A 189 0.10 0.58 12.84
C VAL A 189 -0.38 1.30 14.10
N ASN A 190 0.45 2.18 14.67
CA ASN A 190 0.15 2.85 15.95
C ASN A 190 -0.67 4.14 15.81
N ASN A 191 -1.01 4.56 14.59
CA ASN A 191 -1.83 5.75 14.36
C ASN A 191 -3.07 5.40 13.55
N GLU A 192 -4.24 5.50 14.18
CA GLU A 192 -5.54 5.17 13.57
C GLU A 192 -5.87 6.09 12.40
N GLU A 193 -5.33 7.30 12.41
CA GLU A 193 -5.48 8.29 11.34
C GLU A 193 -5.08 7.70 9.99
N PHE A 194 -3.97 6.94 9.92
CA PHE A 194 -3.52 6.34 8.67
C PHE A 194 -4.36 5.14 8.21
N LYS A 195 -5.03 4.46 9.15
CA LYS A 195 -5.87 3.29 8.84
C LYS A 195 -7.31 3.67 8.52
N LEU A 196 -7.89 4.56 9.32
CA LEU A 196 -9.33 4.85 9.33
C LEU A 196 -9.65 6.29 8.91
N GLY A 197 -8.65 7.17 8.87
CA GLY A 197 -8.85 8.60 8.67
C GLY A 197 -9.25 8.97 7.24
N THR A 198 -9.96 10.08 7.14
CA THR A 198 -10.25 10.73 5.85
C THR A 198 -8.99 11.29 5.23
N LEU A 199 -8.83 11.13 3.93
CA LEU A 199 -7.71 11.66 3.16
C LEU A 199 -7.96 13.09 2.72
N ASN A 200 -7.04 13.99 3.06
CA ASN A 200 -6.96 15.34 2.51
C ASN A 200 -5.64 15.47 1.73
N ASN A 201 -5.71 16.03 0.53
CA ASN A 201 -4.58 16.14 -0.38
C ASN A 201 -4.11 17.57 -0.55
N TYR A 202 -2.80 17.77 -0.41
CA TYR A 202 -2.10 19.04 -0.59
C TYR A 202 -0.88 18.89 -1.51
N SER A 203 -0.82 17.80 -2.27
CA SER A 203 0.31 17.48 -3.15
C SER A 203 0.55 18.56 -4.22
N SER A 204 1.77 18.61 -4.71
CA SER A 204 2.20 19.44 -5.84
C SER A 204 2.82 18.57 -6.94
N SER A 205 3.43 19.16 -7.95
CA SER A 205 4.02 18.42 -9.07
C SER A 205 5.09 17.39 -8.64
N ASP A 206 5.87 17.71 -7.60
CA ASP A 206 7.03 16.90 -7.19
C ASP A 206 6.91 16.37 -5.76
N ILE A 207 5.92 16.82 -5.01
CA ILE A 207 5.75 16.47 -3.60
C ILE A 207 4.37 15.87 -3.39
N ILE A 208 4.34 14.68 -2.82
CA ILE A 208 3.12 14.12 -2.21
C ILE A 208 3.01 14.71 -0.81
N CYS A 209 1.92 15.42 -0.52
CA CYS A 209 1.59 15.92 0.81
C CYS A 209 0.16 15.55 1.11
N ILE A 210 -0.03 14.67 2.07
CA ILE A 210 -1.33 14.20 2.50
C ILE A 210 -1.51 14.34 4.00
N ASN A 211 -2.74 14.61 4.39
CA ASN A 211 -3.20 14.56 5.76
C ASN A 211 -4.25 13.44 5.90
N ARG A 212 -4.19 12.70 6.99
CA ARG A 212 -5.19 11.72 7.38
C ARG A 212 -5.81 12.16 8.70
N SER A 213 -7.13 12.38 8.72
CA SER A 213 -7.86 12.87 9.88
C SER A 213 -8.85 11.83 10.38
N PHE A 214 -8.75 11.48 11.67
CA PHE A 214 -9.66 10.54 12.34
C PHE A 214 -10.03 11.07 13.73
N ALA A 215 -11.32 11.20 14.01
CA ALA A 215 -11.84 11.90 15.17
C ALA A 215 -11.23 13.31 15.28
N ASP A 216 -10.64 13.67 16.40
CA ASP A 216 -10.02 14.99 16.64
C ASP A 216 -8.50 14.99 16.32
N ASN A 217 -7.98 13.91 15.76
CA ASN A 217 -6.56 13.76 15.47
C ASN A 217 -6.28 13.82 13.96
N SER A 218 -5.08 14.28 13.63
CA SER A 218 -4.60 14.25 12.26
C SER A 218 -3.12 13.89 12.21
N ALA A 219 -2.73 13.18 11.13
CA ALA A 219 -1.35 12.82 10.86
C ALA A 219 -1.00 13.15 9.41
N TRP A 220 0.24 13.50 9.17
CA TRP A 220 0.73 13.99 7.89
C TRP A 220 1.81 13.09 7.34
N CYS A 221 1.82 12.94 6.03
CA CYS A 221 2.92 12.36 5.28
C CYS A 221 3.30 13.29 4.13
N ILE A 222 4.59 13.67 4.08
CA ILE A 222 5.16 14.45 2.98
C ILE A 222 6.29 13.63 2.37
N VAL A 223 6.29 13.47 1.05
CA VAL A 223 7.28 12.69 0.32
C VAL A 223 7.77 13.48 -0.90
N ASN A 224 9.07 13.71 -0.99
CA ASN A 224 9.68 14.18 -2.23
C ASN A 224 9.78 13.02 -3.22
N THR A 225 9.17 13.17 -4.39
CA THR A 225 9.15 12.11 -5.41
C THR A 225 10.32 12.19 -6.40
N ARG A 226 11.28 13.10 -6.17
CA ARG A 226 12.38 13.38 -7.10
C ARG A 226 13.76 13.10 -6.50
N ASN A 227 14.68 12.75 -7.36
CA ASN A 227 16.12 12.65 -7.03
C ASN A 227 16.78 14.06 -7.08
N ALA A 228 16.15 15.02 -6.44
CA ALA A 228 16.61 16.41 -6.35
C ALA A 228 16.00 17.07 -5.12
N ASN A 229 16.68 18.12 -4.61
CA ASN A 229 16.07 18.96 -3.59
C ASN A 229 14.86 19.68 -4.17
N SER A 230 13.78 19.68 -3.41
CA SER A 230 12.51 20.33 -3.81
C SER A 230 12.03 21.27 -2.71
N SER A 231 11.58 22.47 -3.10
CA SER A 231 10.92 23.40 -2.19
C SER A 231 9.41 23.20 -2.29
N PHE A 232 8.74 23.14 -1.15
CA PHE A 232 7.30 22.93 -1.06
C PHE A 232 6.63 24.04 -0.24
N ASN A 233 5.66 24.72 -0.83
CA ASN A 233 4.82 25.66 -0.13
C ASN A 233 3.79 24.90 0.72
N LEU A 234 3.83 25.15 2.03
CA LEU A 234 3.02 24.42 2.98
C LEU A 234 1.57 24.92 2.99
N PRO A 235 0.59 24.02 3.15
CA PRO A 235 -0.78 24.42 3.45
C PRO A 235 -0.83 25.20 4.79
N LEU A 236 -1.89 25.97 4.97
CA LEU A 236 -2.03 26.86 6.13
C LEU A 236 -1.89 26.12 7.46
N GLU A 237 -2.39 24.90 7.52
CA GLU A 237 -2.38 24.02 8.70
C GLU A 237 -0.96 23.62 9.14
N LEU A 238 0.00 23.67 8.22
CA LEU A 238 1.40 23.32 8.48
C LEU A 238 2.32 24.54 8.61
N GLN A 239 1.82 25.75 8.41
CA GLN A 239 2.62 26.95 8.60
C GLN A 239 2.86 27.21 10.09
N ASN A 240 4.14 27.31 10.49
CA ASN A 240 4.56 27.42 11.89
C ASN A 240 4.06 26.25 12.77
N PHE A 241 4.04 25.05 12.19
CA PHE A 241 3.59 23.83 12.84
C PHE A 241 4.63 23.30 13.84
N SER A 242 4.15 22.79 14.96
CA SER A 242 4.95 22.05 15.94
C SER A 242 4.26 20.76 16.33
N GLY A 243 4.98 19.66 16.29
CA GLY A 243 4.45 18.33 16.56
C GLY A 243 5.55 17.30 16.79
N ILE A 244 5.25 16.05 16.50
CA ILE A 244 6.14 14.91 16.74
C ILE A 244 6.39 14.17 15.42
N ASN A 245 7.66 13.91 15.11
CA ASN A 245 8.07 13.00 14.06
C ASN A 245 7.71 11.56 14.46
N LEU A 246 6.86 10.91 13.68
CA LEU A 246 6.38 9.55 13.99
C LEU A 246 7.40 8.45 13.65
N LEU A 247 8.49 8.77 12.96
CA LEU A 247 9.52 7.81 12.61
C LEU A 247 10.57 7.60 13.72
N ASP A 248 10.72 8.58 14.63
CA ASP A 248 11.74 8.51 15.68
C ASP A 248 11.31 9.13 17.03
N GLY A 249 10.13 9.75 17.09
CA GLY A 249 9.59 10.38 18.28
C GLY A 249 10.21 11.75 18.60
N SER A 250 11.07 12.30 17.74
CA SER A 250 11.65 13.63 17.94
C SER A 250 10.65 14.76 17.73
N SER A 251 10.96 15.95 18.25
CA SER A 251 10.17 17.14 17.95
C SER A 251 10.30 17.49 16.47
N PHE A 252 9.16 17.76 15.83
CA PHE A 252 9.07 18.23 14.46
C PHE A 252 8.54 19.67 14.45
N VAL A 253 9.33 20.60 13.94
CA VAL A 253 8.96 22.02 13.91
C VAL A 253 9.18 22.57 12.51
N VAL A 254 8.17 23.22 12.01
CA VAL A 254 8.22 23.99 10.76
C VAL A 254 8.09 25.47 11.08
N ASN A 255 9.05 26.27 10.59
CA ASN A 255 9.01 27.72 10.72
C ASN A 255 8.76 28.35 9.34
N GLY A 256 7.70 29.14 9.25
CA GLY A 256 7.32 29.83 8.00
C GLY A 256 6.33 29.03 7.15
N ASN A 257 6.30 29.34 5.87
CA ASN A 257 5.29 28.89 4.91
C ASN A 257 5.81 27.89 3.85
N SER A 258 7.07 27.49 3.94
CA SER A 258 7.68 26.54 3.01
C SER A 258 8.69 25.66 3.71
N ILE A 259 8.95 24.49 3.11
CA ILE A 259 9.96 23.54 3.55
C ILE A 259 10.80 23.09 2.36
N SER A 260 12.09 22.84 2.59
CA SER A 260 12.98 22.21 1.61
C SER A 260 13.14 20.75 1.95
N LEU A 261 12.96 19.90 0.97
CA LEU A 261 13.05 18.44 1.08
C LEU A 261 14.26 17.94 0.27
N ASN A 262 15.05 17.06 0.87
CA ASN A 262 16.12 16.35 0.19
C ASN A 262 15.58 15.37 -0.86
N PRO A 263 16.42 14.81 -1.76
CA PRO A 263 16.00 13.78 -2.68
C PRO A 263 15.30 12.61 -1.97
N PHE A 264 14.10 12.25 -2.41
CA PHE A 264 13.28 11.15 -1.87
C PHE A 264 13.02 11.21 -0.36
N GLU A 265 13.12 12.40 0.24
CA GLU A 265 12.88 12.57 1.67
C GLU A 265 11.43 12.24 2.06
N ILE A 266 11.30 11.57 3.19
CA ILE A 266 10.03 11.14 3.79
C ILE A 266 9.88 11.80 5.15
N LEU A 267 8.80 12.53 5.34
CA LEU A 267 8.41 13.11 6.62
C LEU A 267 7.05 12.56 7.04
N VAL A 268 6.96 12.04 8.26
CA VAL A 268 5.71 11.52 8.83
C VAL A 268 5.57 12.05 10.25
N PHE A 269 4.53 12.81 10.51
CA PHE A 269 4.41 13.54 11.77
C PHE A 269 2.94 13.83 12.14
N LYS A 270 2.72 14.18 13.42
CA LYS A 270 1.45 14.67 13.94
C LYS A 270 1.62 15.69 15.04
#